data_339b3d7f92a9b5aaba2d6a7e3e7e3f84
#
_entry.id   339b3d7f92a9b5aaba2d6a7e3e7e3f84
#
_cell.length_a   1.000
_cell.length_b   1.000
_cell.length_c   1.000
_cell.angle_alpha   90.00
_cell.angle_beta   90.00
_cell.angle_gamma   90.00
#
_symmetry.space_group_name_H-M   'P 1'
#
loop_
_entity.id
_entity.type
_entity.pdbx_description
1 polymer ?
#
loop_
_entity_poly.entity_id
_entity_poly.type
_entity_poly.pdbx_seq_one_letter_code
_entity_poly.pdbx_strand_id
1 'polypeptide(L)'
;MPKTKRTKKQHYIAQGVIKAFFDSSNIYEKNVHSGKTYKTSVNNTMCMSDSYEFPLFDDNYLENLFATSIDEDSSKLIKELKELLNNNNYIDAKNRIFKCIRMFLINYYKSVTSLIHMSKDMSKKDQGSIARMINTIFNMPYIDRISEILLTGYDFAIIKSCNEDFVLCDQFIATCSLKFIGRFINLSNREIGLKNTVVLIPISKNY
;
A
#
# COMPACT_ATOMS: atom_id res chain seq x y z
N MET A 1 -34.02 -6.53 -6.95
CA MET A 1 -33.05 -5.50 -6.47
C MET A 1 -32.45 -4.80 -7.66
N PRO A 2 -32.33 -3.47 -7.70
CA PRO A 2 -31.64 -2.81 -8.80
C PRO A 2 -30.20 -3.31 -8.83
N LYS A 3 -29.73 -3.77 -10.00
CA LYS A 3 -28.33 -4.15 -10.19
C LYS A 3 -27.47 -2.91 -9.96
N THR A 4 -26.68 -2.90 -8.91
CA THR A 4 -25.66 -1.86 -8.69
C THR A 4 -24.71 -1.87 -9.88
N LYS A 5 -24.50 -0.70 -10.48
CA LYS A 5 -23.60 -0.57 -11.63
C LYS A 5 -22.20 -1.03 -11.22
N ARG A 6 -21.66 -2.02 -11.90
CA ARG A 6 -20.33 -2.55 -11.64
C ARG A 6 -19.25 -1.47 -11.73
N THR A 7 -18.43 -1.32 -10.68
CA THR A 7 -17.30 -0.41 -10.64
C THR A 7 -16.16 -1.04 -11.43
N LYS A 8 -15.91 -0.54 -12.65
CA LYS A 8 -14.86 -1.09 -13.50
C LYS A 8 -13.44 -0.80 -12.98
N LYS A 9 -13.20 0.43 -12.45
CA LYS A 9 -11.88 0.83 -11.95
C LYS A 9 -11.86 0.71 -10.44
N GLN A 10 -11.09 -0.23 -9.95
CA GLN A 10 -10.97 -0.55 -8.53
C GLN A 10 -9.58 -0.13 -8.05
N HIS A 11 -9.54 0.71 -7.00
CA HIS A 11 -8.28 1.24 -6.46
C HIS A 11 -7.63 0.22 -5.52
N TYR A 12 -6.37 -0.14 -5.83
CA TYR A 12 -5.57 -0.98 -4.94
C TYR A 12 -4.80 -0.18 -3.89
N ILE A 13 -4.72 1.15 -4.04
CA ILE A 13 -4.30 2.08 -2.99
C ILE A 13 -5.44 3.08 -2.79
N ALA A 14 -5.84 3.29 -1.55
CA ALA A 14 -6.92 4.20 -1.19
C ALA A 14 -6.67 5.62 -1.74
N GLN A 15 -7.68 6.23 -2.33
CA GLN A 15 -7.57 7.59 -2.91
C GLN A 15 -7.10 8.63 -1.90
N GLY A 16 -7.48 8.50 -0.61
CA GLY A 16 -7.02 9.39 0.46
C GLY A 16 -5.52 9.29 0.70
N VAL A 17 -4.95 8.10 0.56
CA VAL A 17 -3.50 7.88 0.61
C VAL A 17 -2.82 8.54 -0.57
N ILE A 18 -3.33 8.32 -1.79
CA ILE A 18 -2.81 8.95 -3.01
C ILE A 18 -2.78 10.49 -2.87
N LYS A 19 -3.85 11.08 -2.37
CA LYS A 19 -3.96 12.54 -2.15
C LYS A 19 -2.91 13.12 -1.20
N ALA A 20 -2.33 12.31 -0.31
CA ALA A 20 -1.28 12.77 0.60
C ALA A 20 0.04 13.15 -0.12
N PHE A 21 0.23 12.65 -1.35
CA PHE A 21 1.42 12.88 -2.16
C PHE A 21 1.28 14.05 -3.15
N PHE A 22 0.13 14.71 -3.20
CA PHE A 22 -0.13 15.76 -4.17
C PHE A 22 -0.68 17.00 -3.49
N ASP A 23 -0.15 18.17 -3.89
CA ASP A 23 -0.67 19.48 -3.48
C ASP A 23 -1.54 20.12 -4.60
N SER A 24 -1.56 19.51 -5.79
CA SER A 24 -2.28 20.00 -6.96
C SER A 24 -3.14 18.91 -7.60
N SER A 25 -4.04 19.31 -8.50
CA SER A 25 -4.86 18.38 -9.29
C SER A 25 -4.07 17.56 -10.33
N ASN A 26 -2.80 17.89 -10.54
CA ASN A 26 -1.96 17.26 -11.54
C ASN A 26 -1.12 16.16 -10.93
N ILE A 27 -1.37 14.93 -11.36
CA ILE A 27 -0.61 13.74 -10.98
C ILE A 27 0.16 13.27 -12.21
N TYR A 28 1.40 12.88 -11.99
CA TYR A 28 2.21 12.25 -13.03
C TYR A 28 2.51 10.81 -12.60
N GLU A 29 2.23 9.89 -13.49
CA GLU A 29 2.53 8.47 -13.31
C GLU A 29 3.65 8.07 -14.26
N LYS A 30 4.66 7.38 -13.73
CA LYS A 30 5.78 6.85 -14.53
C LYS A 30 5.68 5.34 -14.59
N ASN A 31 5.56 4.82 -15.79
CA ASN A 31 5.71 3.39 -16.03
C ASN A 31 7.20 3.04 -16.04
N VAL A 32 7.65 2.29 -15.04
CA VAL A 32 9.07 1.96 -14.84
C VAL A 32 9.63 1.10 -15.98
N HIS A 33 8.81 0.21 -16.54
CA HIS A 33 9.26 -0.69 -17.62
C HIS A 33 9.44 0.02 -18.95
N SER A 34 8.52 0.93 -19.28
CA SER A 34 8.60 1.67 -20.55
C SER A 34 9.34 3.00 -20.42
N GLY A 35 9.61 3.47 -19.20
CA GLY A 35 10.19 4.79 -18.92
C GLY A 35 9.23 5.96 -19.20
N LYS A 36 8.03 5.71 -19.72
CA LYS A 36 7.07 6.76 -20.10
C LYS A 36 6.43 7.39 -18.86
N THR A 37 6.34 8.73 -18.89
CA THR A 37 5.61 9.52 -17.91
C THR A 37 4.40 10.15 -18.56
N TYR A 38 3.26 10.10 -17.89
CA TYR A 38 2.01 10.69 -18.37
C TYR A 38 1.23 11.35 -17.25
N LYS A 39 0.47 12.38 -17.61
CA LYS A 39 -0.41 13.09 -16.70
C LYS A 39 -1.66 12.25 -16.45
N THR A 40 -2.08 12.15 -15.21
CA THR A 40 -3.26 11.40 -14.79
C THR A 40 -4.05 12.16 -13.70
N SER A 41 -5.00 11.51 -13.05
CA SER A 41 -5.77 12.05 -11.93
C SER A 41 -5.89 10.99 -10.83
N VAL A 42 -6.29 11.41 -9.61
CA VAL A 42 -6.53 10.48 -8.49
C VAL A 42 -7.48 9.35 -8.89
N ASN A 43 -8.49 9.64 -9.71
CA ASN A 43 -9.48 8.64 -10.13
C ASN A 43 -8.95 7.64 -11.16
N ASN A 44 -7.80 7.89 -11.77
CA ASN A 44 -7.26 7.08 -12.86
C ASN A 44 -5.88 6.47 -12.54
N THR A 45 -5.28 6.83 -11.41
CA THR A 45 -4.00 6.27 -10.97
C THR A 45 -4.22 5.20 -9.90
N MET A 46 -3.28 4.29 -9.76
CA MET A 46 -3.29 3.23 -8.75
C MET A 46 -4.62 2.45 -8.72
N CYS A 47 -5.20 2.24 -9.91
CA CYS A 47 -6.40 1.46 -10.09
C CYS A 47 -6.24 0.48 -11.26
N MET A 48 -6.96 -0.61 -11.20
CA MET A 48 -7.01 -1.62 -12.25
C MET A 48 -8.44 -2.07 -12.48
N SER A 49 -8.76 -2.45 -13.72
CA SER A 49 -10.10 -2.95 -14.04
C SER A 49 -10.33 -4.31 -13.38
N ASP A 50 -11.46 -4.44 -12.73
CA ASP A 50 -11.94 -5.70 -12.13
C ASP A 50 -10.91 -6.39 -11.22
N SER A 51 -10.15 -5.60 -10.45
CA SER A 51 -9.03 -6.09 -9.63
C SER A 51 -9.46 -7.10 -8.57
N TYR A 52 -10.66 -6.91 -8.01
CA TYR A 52 -11.17 -7.67 -6.89
C TYR A 52 -12.43 -8.48 -7.24
N GLU A 53 -12.76 -8.60 -8.53
CA GLU A 53 -13.89 -9.44 -8.94
C GLU A 53 -13.57 -10.91 -8.73
N PHE A 54 -14.47 -11.59 -8.07
CA PHE A 54 -14.33 -13.01 -7.73
C PHE A 54 -15.68 -13.72 -7.97
N PRO A 55 -15.73 -14.82 -8.71
CA PRO A 55 -16.99 -15.44 -9.17
C PRO A 55 -17.92 -15.92 -8.06
N LEU A 56 -17.44 -16.08 -6.82
CA LEU A 56 -18.24 -16.53 -5.68
C LEU A 56 -18.90 -15.38 -4.93
N PHE A 57 -18.64 -14.13 -5.31
CA PHE A 57 -19.24 -12.94 -4.68
C PHE A 57 -20.06 -12.15 -5.69
N ASP A 58 -20.99 -11.37 -5.17
CA ASP A 58 -21.73 -10.38 -5.96
C ASP A 58 -20.78 -9.33 -6.55
N ASP A 59 -21.17 -8.72 -7.67
CA ASP A 59 -20.43 -7.62 -8.30
C ASP A 59 -20.11 -6.52 -7.28
N ASN A 60 -18.87 -6.05 -7.27
CA ASN A 60 -18.32 -5.04 -6.35
C ASN A 60 -18.29 -5.45 -4.85
N TYR A 61 -18.53 -6.70 -4.47
CA TYR A 61 -18.57 -7.09 -3.06
C TYR A 61 -17.24 -6.74 -2.34
N LEU A 62 -16.13 -7.19 -2.90
CA LEU A 62 -14.80 -6.93 -2.31
C LEU A 62 -14.39 -5.46 -2.38
N GLU A 63 -14.74 -4.77 -3.46
CA GLU A 63 -14.48 -3.33 -3.58
C GLU A 63 -15.21 -2.54 -2.48
N ASN A 64 -16.49 -2.84 -2.26
CA ASN A 64 -17.27 -2.20 -1.21
C ASN A 64 -16.75 -2.56 0.19
N LEU A 65 -16.37 -3.81 0.41
CA LEU A 65 -15.79 -4.26 1.67
C LEU A 65 -14.47 -3.53 1.97
N PHE A 66 -13.58 -3.41 0.99
CA PHE A 66 -12.31 -2.70 1.16
C PHE A 66 -12.51 -1.19 1.33
N ALA A 67 -13.42 -0.60 0.56
CA ALA A 67 -13.70 0.84 0.66
C ALA A 67 -14.16 1.23 2.09
N THR A 68 -15.05 0.45 2.69
CA THR A 68 -15.63 0.75 4.01
C THR A 68 -14.76 0.31 5.18
N SER A 69 -14.07 -0.83 5.06
CA SER A 69 -13.35 -1.43 6.20
C SER A 69 -11.84 -1.12 6.21
N ILE A 70 -11.25 -0.67 5.11
CA ILE A 70 -9.81 -0.48 5.01
C ILE A 70 -9.45 0.91 4.47
N ASP A 71 -10.05 1.32 3.36
CA ASP A 71 -9.62 2.51 2.64
C ASP A 71 -10.03 3.80 3.36
N GLU A 72 -11.18 3.82 4.01
CA GLU A 72 -11.63 4.95 4.83
C GLU A 72 -10.70 5.17 6.02
N ASP A 73 -10.41 4.11 6.77
CA ASP A 73 -9.51 4.16 7.92
C ASP A 73 -8.08 4.49 7.51
N SER A 74 -7.60 3.94 6.39
CA SER A 74 -6.28 4.25 5.83
C SER A 74 -6.17 5.73 5.45
N SER A 75 -7.19 6.27 4.81
CA SER A 75 -7.25 7.67 4.40
C SER A 75 -7.24 8.62 5.60
N LYS A 76 -7.99 8.29 6.65
CA LYS A 76 -8.02 9.03 7.91
C LYS A 76 -6.66 8.99 8.60
N LEU A 77 -6.06 7.81 8.72
CA LEU A 77 -4.74 7.63 9.33
C LEU A 77 -3.68 8.48 8.62
N ILE A 78 -3.59 8.38 7.29
CA ILE A 78 -2.58 9.14 6.53
C ILE A 78 -2.77 10.65 6.70
N LYS A 79 -4.01 11.14 6.74
CA LYS A 79 -4.29 12.54 7.02
C LYS A 79 -3.80 12.96 8.40
N GLU A 80 -4.13 12.20 9.45
CA GLU A 80 -3.67 12.45 10.82
C GLU A 80 -2.13 12.44 10.91
N LEU A 81 -1.48 11.46 10.30
CA LEU A 81 -0.01 11.38 10.28
C LEU A 81 0.62 12.58 9.56
N LYS A 82 0.07 12.99 8.43
CA LYS A 82 0.55 14.18 7.69
C LYS A 82 0.44 15.43 8.56
N GLU A 83 -0.65 15.62 9.30
CA GLU A 83 -0.84 16.75 10.22
C GLU A 83 0.17 16.72 11.36
N LEU A 84 0.36 15.58 12.03
CA LEU A 84 1.33 15.42 13.12
C LEU A 84 2.76 15.71 12.65
N LEU A 85 3.15 15.16 11.49
CA LEU A 85 4.49 15.33 10.93
C LEU A 85 4.74 16.78 10.48
N ASN A 86 3.78 17.45 9.88
CA ASN A 86 3.89 18.85 9.49
C ASN A 86 4.03 19.78 10.71
N ASN A 87 3.45 19.40 11.84
CA ASN A 87 3.58 20.11 13.11
C ASN A 87 4.83 19.69 13.90
N ASN A 88 5.73 18.89 13.33
CA ASN A 88 6.93 18.33 13.96
C ASN A 88 6.64 17.50 15.22
N ASN A 89 5.43 16.96 15.35
CA ASN A 89 5.03 16.10 16.47
C ASN A 89 5.41 14.63 16.18
N TYR A 90 6.71 14.35 16.16
CA TYR A 90 7.26 13.03 15.78
C TYR A 90 6.95 11.93 16.78
N ILE A 91 6.78 12.28 18.09
CA ILE A 91 6.46 11.30 19.14
C ILE A 91 5.07 10.73 18.91
N ASP A 92 4.07 11.60 18.72
CA ASP A 92 2.70 11.15 18.49
C ASP A 92 2.55 10.47 17.13
N ALA A 93 3.27 10.96 16.10
CA ALA A 93 3.31 10.31 14.80
C ALA A 93 3.84 8.86 14.92
N LYS A 94 4.96 8.65 15.62
CA LYS A 94 5.50 7.31 15.89
C LYS A 94 4.50 6.42 16.61
N ASN A 95 3.90 6.92 17.70
CA ASN A 95 2.91 6.18 18.47
C ASN A 95 1.68 5.82 17.62
N ARG A 96 1.26 6.72 16.73
CA ARG A 96 0.15 6.51 15.81
C ARG A 96 0.48 5.43 14.77
N ILE A 97 1.67 5.46 14.17
CA ILE A 97 2.15 4.43 13.24
C ILE A 97 2.14 3.06 13.93
N PHE A 98 2.66 2.96 15.14
CA PHE A 98 2.72 1.69 15.88
C PHE A 98 1.33 1.09 16.13
N LYS A 99 0.34 1.94 16.49
CA LYS A 99 -1.05 1.50 16.67
C LYS A 99 -1.72 1.03 15.38
N CYS A 100 -1.22 1.48 14.22
CA CYS A 100 -1.86 1.26 12.93
C CYS A 100 -1.01 0.41 11.96
N ILE A 101 0.05 -0.23 12.45
CA ILE A 101 0.94 -1.04 11.60
C ILE A 101 0.19 -2.12 10.83
N ARG A 102 -0.86 -2.71 11.40
CA ARG A 102 -1.72 -3.69 10.74
C ARG A 102 -2.35 -3.12 9.46
N MET A 103 -2.81 -1.88 9.50
CA MET A 103 -3.44 -1.22 8.37
C MET A 103 -2.46 -1.02 7.22
N PHE A 104 -1.22 -0.67 7.51
CA PHE A 104 -0.17 -0.59 6.50
C PHE A 104 0.08 -1.95 5.84
N LEU A 105 0.14 -3.03 6.62
CA LEU A 105 0.31 -4.38 6.11
C LEU A 105 -0.88 -4.83 5.25
N ILE A 106 -2.10 -4.54 5.66
CA ILE A 106 -3.31 -4.87 4.89
C ILE A 106 -3.27 -4.16 3.53
N ASN A 107 -2.95 -2.85 3.49
CA ASN A 107 -2.80 -2.12 2.23
C ASN A 107 -1.69 -2.70 1.35
N TYR A 108 -0.60 -3.13 1.94
CA TYR A 108 0.48 -3.80 1.23
C TYR A 108 0.03 -5.10 0.56
N TYR A 109 -0.65 -5.99 1.30
CA TYR A 109 -1.16 -7.25 0.75
C TYR A 109 -2.31 -7.06 -0.25
N LYS A 110 -3.06 -5.96 -0.15
CA LYS A 110 -4.11 -5.59 -1.11
C LYS A 110 -3.54 -5.07 -2.44
N SER A 111 -2.27 -4.68 -2.49
CA SER A 111 -1.65 -4.09 -3.68
C SER A 111 -1.59 -5.05 -4.87
N VAL A 112 -1.54 -4.47 -6.09
CA VAL A 112 -1.43 -5.26 -7.33
C VAL A 112 -0.18 -6.10 -7.36
N THR A 113 0.94 -5.56 -6.89
CA THR A 113 2.21 -6.30 -6.81
C THR A 113 2.07 -7.54 -5.94
N SER A 114 1.40 -7.43 -4.79
CA SER A 114 1.11 -8.58 -3.93
C SER A 114 0.20 -9.59 -4.61
N LEU A 115 -0.83 -9.13 -5.33
CA LEU A 115 -1.72 -10.01 -6.09
C LEU A 115 -0.96 -10.80 -7.18
N ILE A 116 -0.05 -10.16 -7.89
CA ILE A 116 0.79 -10.81 -8.90
C ILE A 116 1.72 -11.83 -8.25
N HIS A 117 2.36 -11.49 -7.14
CA HIS A 117 3.23 -12.42 -6.40
C HIS A 117 2.48 -13.62 -5.82
N MET A 118 1.20 -13.46 -5.50
CA MET A 118 0.34 -14.56 -5.05
C MET A 118 -0.22 -15.40 -6.21
N SER A 119 -0.06 -14.96 -7.44
CA SER A 119 -0.51 -15.68 -8.63
C SER A 119 0.38 -16.90 -8.91
N LYS A 120 -0.22 -17.95 -9.48
CA LYS A 120 0.54 -19.09 -10.00
C LYS A 120 1.35 -18.69 -11.24
N ASP A 121 0.79 -17.83 -12.07
CA ASP A 121 1.47 -17.20 -13.18
C ASP A 121 1.87 -15.79 -12.75
N MET A 122 3.15 -15.59 -12.50
CA MET A 122 3.73 -14.30 -12.05
C MET A 122 3.52 -13.15 -13.05
N SER A 123 3.04 -13.43 -14.24
CA SER A 123 2.79 -12.41 -15.28
C SER A 123 1.40 -11.80 -15.19
N LYS A 124 0.46 -12.43 -14.49
CA LYS A 124 -0.93 -11.97 -14.38
C LYS A 124 -1.62 -12.43 -13.10
N LYS A 125 -2.60 -11.65 -12.70
CA LYS A 125 -3.54 -12.00 -11.63
C LYS A 125 -4.43 -13.16 -12.05
N ASP A 126 -4.63 -14.13 -11.16
CA ASP A 126 -5.61 -15.21 -11.29
C ASP A 126 -6.60 -15.22 -10.12
N GLN A 127 -7.67 -16.03 -10.22
CA GLN A 127 -8.67 -16.16 -9.15
C GLN A 127 -8.06 -16.72 -7.85
N GLY A 128 -7.08 -17.61 -7.97
CA GLY A 128 -6.37 -18.14 -6.82
C GLY A 128 -5.56 -17.07 -6.11
N SER A 129 -5.04 -16.05 -6.81
CA SER A 129 -4.34 -14.93 -6.19
C SER A 129 -5.27 -14.07 -5.34
N ILE A 130 -6.49 -13.81 -5.82
CA ILE A 130 -7.52 -13.08 -5.05
C ILE A 130 -7.92 -13.86 -3.80
N ALA A 131 -8.16 -15.16 -3.91
CA ALA A 131 -8.50 -16.01 -2.77
C ALA A 131 -7.37 -16.01 -1.72
N ARG A 132 -6.10 -16.11 -2.15
CA ARG A 132 -4.94 -16.03 -1.24
C ARG A 132 -4.81 -14.67 -0.58
N MET A 133 -5.03 -13.57 -1.32
CA MET A 133 -5.03 -12.21 -0.77
C MET A 133 -6.09 -12.06 0.32
N ILE A 134 -7.33 -12.48 0.04
CA ILE A 134 -8.44 -12.42 1.01
C ILE A 134 -8.07 -13.20 2.26
N ASN A 135 -7.60 -14.44 2.10
CA ASN A 135 -7.16 -15.26 3.23
C ASN A 135 -6.04 -14.61 4.03
N THR A 136 -5.08 -13.94 3.36
CA THR A 136 -3.97 -13.25 4.05
C THR A 136 -4.47 -12.04 4.82
N ILE A 137 -5.28 -11.19 4.21
CA ILE A 137 -5.79 -9.94 4.82
C ILE A 137 -6.68 -10.25 6.03
N PHE A 138 -7.54 -11.25 5.94
CA PHE A 138 -8.46 -11.64 7.03
C PHE A 138 -7.88 -12.69 7.99
N ASN A 139 -6.67 -13.17 7.75
CA ASN A 139 -5.95 -14.00 8.70
C ASN A 139 -5.29 -13.12 9.77
N MET A 140 -6.08 -12.69 10.75
CA MET A 140 -5.59 -11.78 11.80
C MET A 140 -4.36 -12.32 12.55
N PRO A 141 -4.26 -13.61 12.93
CA PRO A 141 -3.05 -14.16 13.54
C PRO A 141 -1.79 -13.99 12.68
N TYR A 142 -1.91 -14.09 11.35
CA TYR A 142 -0.80 -13.87 10.44
C TYR A 142 -0.39 -12.39 10.40
N ILE A 143 -1.35 -11.49 10.24
CA ILE A 143 -1.11 -10.02 10.23
C ILE A 143 -0.52 -9.58 11.56
N ASP A 144 -1.02 -10.10 12.69
CA ASP A 144 -0.51 -9.82 14.03
C ASP A 144 0.93 -10.26 14.18
N ARG A 145 1.26 -11.44 13.71
CA ARG A 145 2.64 -11.96 13.78
C ARG A 145 3.62 -11.10 12.99
N ILE A 146 3.26 -10.67 11.78
CA ILE A 146 4.11 -9.76 10.98
C ILE A 146 4.19 -8.38 11.65
N SER A 147 3.09 -7.87 12.21
CA SER A 147 3.08 -6.62 12.96
C SER A 147 4.02 -6.66 14.16
N GLU A 148 3.98 -7.74 14.94
CA GLU A 148 4.88 -7.96 16.07
C GLU A 148 6.35 -7.96 15.64
N ILE A 149 6.68 -8.65 14.56
CA ILE A 149 8.04 -8.68 14.00
C ILE A 149 8.50 -7.25 13.63
N LEU A 150 7.66 -6.45 12.99
CA LEU A 150 7.98 -5.07 12.64
C LEU A 150 8.18 -4.20 13.88
N LEU A 151 7.33 -4.35 14.90
CA LEU A 151 7.36 -3.52 16.10
C LEU A 151 8.49 -3.86 17.06
N THR A 152 8.93 -5.12 17.10
CA THR A 152 9.91 -5.62 18.08
C THR A 152 11.27 -5.93 17.47
N GLY A 153 11.33 -6.24 16.19
CA GLY A 153 12.53 -6.68 15.48
C GLY A 153 13.22 -5.59 14.65
N TYR A 154 12.62 -4.40 14.50
CA TYR A 154 13.13 -3.31 13.69
C TYR A 154 13.35 -2.04 14.50
N ASP A 155 14.45 -1.35 14.22
CA ASP A 155 14.61 0.04 14.63
C ASP A 155 13.72 0.93 13.78
N PHE A 156 13.16 1.98 14.38
CA PHE A 156 12.21 2.88 13.74
C PHE A 156 12.77 4.28 13.58
N ALA A 157 12.67 4.82 12.37
CA ALA A 157 13.02 6.20 12.06
C ALA A 157 11.95 6.87 11.18
N ILE A 158 11.72 8.16 11.40
CA ILE A 158 10.96 9.02 10.49
C ILE A 158 11.96 9.78 9.64
N ILE A 159 11.84 9.66 8.31
CA ILE A 159 12.71 10.33 7.36
C ILE A 159 11.91 11.48 6.72
N LYS A 160 12.45 12.68 6.79
CA LYS A 160 11.93 13.86 6.10
C LYS A 160 12.81 14.16 4.89
N SER A 161 12.19 14.29 3.72
CA SER A 161 12.91 14.77 2.55
C SER A 161 13.18 16.27 2.63
N CYS A 162 14.38 16.68 2.25
CA CYS A 162 14.79 18.08 2.22
C CYS A 162 14.82 18.69 0.81
N ASN A 163 15.12 17.87 -0.20
CA ASN A 163 15.39 18.36 -1.55
C ASN A 163 14.55 17.69 -2.64
N GLU A 164 14.03 16.53 -2.38
CA GLU A 164 13.27 15.74 -3.36
C GLU A 164 12.00 15.17 -2.72
N ASP A 165 10.95 15.01 -3.51
CA ASP A 165 9.71 14.42 -3.02
C ASP A 165 9.80 12.89 -2.99
N PHE A 166 9.22 12.25 -1.96
CA PHE A 166 8.99 10.82 -1.99
C PHE A 166 7.93 10.46 -3.03
N VAL A 167 8.11 9.32 -3.65
CA VAL A 167 7.23 8.81 -4.69
C VAL A 167 6.40 7.66 -4.13
N LEU A 168 5.09 7.69 -4.37
CA LEU A 168 4.23 6.56 -4.10
C LEU A 168 4.37 5.52 -5.22
N CYS A 169 4.66 4.28 -4.87
CA CYS A 169 4.68 3.17 -5.81
C CYS A 169 3.45 2.27 -5.66
N ASP A 170 3.20 1.44 -6.64
CA ASP A 170 2.09 0.49 -6.69
C ASP A 170 2.15 -0.62 -5.63
N GLN A 171 3.30 -0.79 -5.00
CA GLN A 171 3.48 -1.74 -3.90
C GLN A 171 3.15 -1.16 -2.53
N PHE A 172 3.01 0.15 -2.37
CA PHE A 172 2.80 0.90 -1.13
C PHE A 172 3.96 0.79 -0.12
N ILE A 173 4.35 -0.41 0.32
CA ILE A 173 5.50 -0.64 1.18
C ILE A 173 6.65 -1.15 0.32
N ALA A 174 7.82 -0.54 0.42
CA ALA A 174 9.03 -1.04 -0.21
C ALA A 174 9.92 -1.75 0.81
N THR A 175 10.50 -2.88 0.43
CA THR A 175 11.47 -3.62 1.22
C THR A 175 12.81 -3.64 0.53
N CYS A 176 13.89 -3.42 1.26
CA CYS A 176 15.25 -3.36 0.73
C CYS A 176 16.20 -4.15 1.63
N SER A 177 17.23 -4.77 1.03
CA SER A 177 18.32 -5.41 1.80
C SER A 177 19.49 -4.46 2.03
N LEU A 178 20.00 -4.42 3.25
CA LEU A 178 21.21 -3.68 3.59
C LEU A 178 22.51 -4.45 3.26
N LYS A 179 22.43 -5.69 2.76
CA LYS A 179 23.60 -6.54 2.52
C LYS A 179 24.53 -6.04 1.40
N PHE A 180 24.04 -5.18 0.53
CA PHE A 180 24.81 -4.64 -0.59
C PHE A 180 25.15 -3.18 -0.31
N ILE A 181 26.36 -2.91 0.11
CA ILE A 181 26.86 -1.55 0.35
C ILE A 181 26.59 -0.69 -0.89
N GLY A 182 25.74 0.34 -0.72
CA GLY A 182 25.41 1.32 -1.75
C GLY A 182 24.37 0.91 -2.79
N ARG A 183 23.72 -0.25 -2.67
CA ARG A 183 22.60 -0.65 -3.55
C ARG A 183 21.47 -1.24 -2.73
N PHE A 184 20.30 -0.61 -2.81
CA PHE A 184 19.07 -1.20 -2.33
C PHE A 184 18.53 -2.16 -3.39
N ILE A 185 18.33 -3.41 -3.00
CA ILE A 185 17.65 -4.40 -3.83
C ILE A 185 16.27 -4.54 -3.24
N ASN A 186 15.25 -4.27 -4.07
CA ASN A 186 13.86 -4.52 -3.68
C ASN A 186 13.69 -6.02 -3.45
N LEU A 187 13.31 -6.37 -2.23
CA LEU A 187 13.06 -7.74 -1.80
C LEU A 187 11.58 -8.06 -2.00
N SER A 188 11.25 -9.32 -2.17
CA SER A 188 9.85 -9.74 -2.27
C SER A 188 9.13 -9.62 -0.93
N ASN A 189 7.79 -9.61 -0.96
CA ASN A 189 6.91 -9.56 0.22
C ASN A 189 7.22 -10.61 1.30
N ARG A 190 7.94 -11.67 0.95
CA ARG A 190 8.29 -12.77 1.85
C ARG A 190 9.45 -12.42 2.78
N GLU A 191 10.05 -11.28 2.60
CA GLU A 191 11.31 -10.91 3.24
C GLU A 191 11.16 -9.88 4.36
N ILE A 192 9.93 -9.44 4.65
CA ILE A 192 9.61 -8.73 5.90
C ILE A 192 9.93 -9.68 7.08
N GLY A 193 10.80 -9.22 7.97
CA GLY A 193 11.27 -10.02 9.12
C GLY A 193 12.63 -10.67 8.91
N LEU A 194 13.23 -10.58 7.73
CA LEU A 194 14.60 -11.04 7.52
C LEU A 194 15.62 -10.06 8.09
N LYS A 195 16.70 -10.62 8.60
CA LYS A 195 17.85 -9.86 9.10
C LYS A 195 18.42 -8.94 8.01
N ASN A 196 18.77 -7.71 8.36
CA ASN A 196 19.29 -6.67 7.45
C ASN A 196 18.29 -6.21 6.37
N THR A 197 17.00 -6.28 6.64
CA THR A 197 15.96 -5.71 5.78
C THR A 197 15.55 -4.34 6.28
N VAL A 198 15.37 -3.39 5.37
CA VAL A 198 14.71 -2.11 5.62
C VAL A 198 13.31 -2.17 5.04
N VAL A 199 12.34 -1.71 5.81
CA VAL A 199 10.94 -1.56 5.39
C VAL A 199 10.64 -0.07 5.32
N LEU A 200 10.28 0.41 4.14
CA LEU A 200 9.98 1.81 3.86
C LEU A 200 8.48 1.98 3.63
N ILE A 201 7.88 2.86 4.40
CA ILE A 201 6.44 3.17 4.30
C ILE A 201 6.31 4.66 3.99
N PRO A 202 6.00 5.05 2.75
CA PRO A 202 5.81 6.44 2.41
C PRO A 202 4.48 6.95 2.98
N ILE A 203 4.51 8.08 3.70
CA ILE A 203 3.34 8.69 4.33
C ILE A 203 2.81 9.85 3.48
N SER A 204 3.72 10.62 2.90
CA SER A 204 3.42 11.74 2.01
C SER A 204 4.62 12.03 1.13
N LYS A 205 4.52 13.03 0.27
CA LYS A 205 5.65 13.46 -0.57
C LYS A 205 6.89 13.90 0.25
N ASN A 206 6.71 14.33 1.49
CA ASN A 206 7.80 14.84 2.33
C ASN A 206 8.28 13.83 3.38
N TYR A 207 7.52 12.75 3.61
CA TYR A 207 7.79 11.78 4.67
C TYR A 207 7.56 10.35 4.22
#